data_10ef2fe47446afb9158ff6b5afa6b307
#
_entry.id   10ef2fe47446afb9158ff6b5afa6b307
#
_cell.length_a   1.000
_cell.length_b   1.000
_cell.length_c   1.000
_cell.angle_alpha   90.00
_cell.angle_beta   90.00
_cell.angle_gamma   90.00
#
_symmetry.space_group_name_H-M   'P 1'
#
loop_
_entity.id
_entity.type
_entity.pdbx_description
1 polymer ?
#
loop_
_entity_poly.entity_id
_entity_poly.type
_entity_poly.pdbx_seq_one_letter_code
_entity_poly.pdbx_strand_id
1 'polypeptide(L)'
;IAPGWIVVENHYKAIGDIDLDAAAQAIPAGFVGTPEDVGELAIFLASDASRYVVGQTYTIDGGQMSNMYETGSFSQPRKDKFGKGYVDGV
;
A
#
# COMPACT_ATOMS: atom_id res chain seq x y z
N ILE A 1 -9.73 3.19 9.50
CA ILE A 1 -8.85 2.86 8.35
C ILE A 1 -8.88 4.02 7.38
N ALA A 2 -7.72 4.45 6.95
CA ALA A 2 -7.56 5.52 5.97
C ALA A 2 -6.87 4.93 4.71
N PRO A 3 -7.62 4.42 3.75
CA PRO A 3 -7.05 3.83 2.56
C PRO A 3 -6.52 4.89 1.59
N GLY A 4 -5.46 4.53 0.87
CA GLY A 4 -4.98 5.28 -0.27
C GLY A 4 -5.71 4.88 -1.54
N TRP A 5 -4.97 4.70 -2.62
CA TRP A 5 -5.58 4.30 -3.89
C TRP A 5 -5.89 2.81 -3.89
N ILE A 6 -7.17 2.51 -3.88
CA ILE A 6 -7.71 1.16 -3.93
C ILE A 6 -8.54 1.03 -5.20
N VAL A 7 -8.19 0.08 -6.05
CA VAL A 7 -8.94 -0.15 -7.30
C VAL A 7 -10.24 -0.85 -6.99
N VAL A 8 -11.34 -0.24 -7.39
CA VAL A 8 -12.69 -0.80 -7.26
C VAL A 8 -13.41 -0.71 -8.61
N GLU A 9 -14.49 -1.48 -8.75
CA GLU A 9 -15.26 -1.53 -10.00
C GLU A 9 -15.70 -0.16 -10.51
N ASN A 10 -16.07 0.71 -9.59
CA ASN A 10 -16.55 2.04 -9.94
C ASN A 10 -15.50 2.90 -10.67
N HIS A 11 -14.22 2.65 -10.45
CA HIS A 11 -13.17 3.34 -11.19
C HIS A 11 -13.24 3.03 -12.68
N TYR A 12 -13.42 1.76 -13.03
CA TYR A 12 -13.54 1.37 -14.44
C TYR A 12 -14.80 1.93 -15.09
N LYS A 13 -15.89 2.02 -14.33
CA LYS A 13 -17.13 2.63 -14.81
C LYS A 13 -17.01 4.14 -15.03
N ALA A 14 -16.27 4.81 -14.17
CA ALA A 14 -16.15 6.26 -14.20
C ALA A 14 -15.14 6.77 -15.22
N ILE A 15 -14.00 6.13 -15.36
CA ILE A 15 -12.88 6.62 -16.16
C ILE A 15 -12.37 5.63 -17.21
N GLY A 16 -13.04 4.49 -17.36
CA GLY A 16 -12.67 3.46 -18.34
C GLY A 16 -11.43 2.68 -17.90
N ASP A 17 -10.58 2.36 -18.86
CA ASP A 17 -9.36 1.61 -18.59
C ASP A 17 -8.39 2.45 -17.76
N ILE A 18 -7.80 1.83 -16.73
CA ILE A 18 -6.81 2.43 -15.87
C ILE A 18 -5.48 1.75 -16.14
N ASP A 19 -4.44 2.56 -16.39
CA ASP A 19 -3.08 2.03 -16.46
C ASP A 19 -2.56 1.81 -15.03
N LEU A 20 -2.75 0.60 -14.52
CA LEU A 20 -2.34 0.24 -13.17
C LEU A 20 -0.82 0.24 -13.00
N ASP A 21 -0.09 -0.07 -14.06
CA ASP A 21 1.37 -0.06 -14.00
C ASP A 21 1.90 1.36 -13.84
N ALA A 22 1.32 2.31 -14.58
CA ALA A 22 1.66 3.72 -14.43
C ALA A 22 1.27 4.24 -13.04
N ALA A 23 0.10 3.89 -12.56
CA ALA A 23 -0.35 4.25 -11.21
C ALA A 23 0.56 3.69 -10.13
N ALA A 24 1.01 2.46 -10.30
CA ALA A 24 1.91 1.80 -9.34
C ALA A 24 3.25 2.52 -9.19
N GLN A 25 3.70 3.25 -10.21
CA GLN A 25 4.94 4.03 -10.14
C GLN A 25 4.87 5.11 -9.05
N ALA A 26 3.69 5.61 -8.75
CA ALA A 26 3.48 6.64 -7.74
C ALA A 26 3.40 6.09 -6.31
N ILE A 27 3.45 4.77 -6.15
CA ILE A 27 3.24 4.11 -4.86
C ILE A 27 4.51 3.38 -4.46
N PRO A 28 5.14 3.70 -3.31
CA PRO A 28 6.36 3.04 -2.86
C PRO A 28 6.28 1.52 -2.78
N ALA A 29 5.12 0.97 -2.41
CA ALA A 29 4.91 -0.48 -2.39
C ALA A 29 5.01 -1.12 -3.77
N GLY A 30 4.78 -0.33 -4.84
CA GLY A 30 4.94 -0.79 -6.21
C GLY A 30 3.68 -1.39 -6.83
N PHE A 31 2.54 -1.24 -6.20
CA PHE A 31 1.26 -1.69 -6.73
C PHE A 31 0.10 -0.87 -6.14
N VAL A 32 -1.00 -0.85 -6.86
CA VAL A 32 -2.23 -0.21 -6.40
C VAL A 32 -2.98 -1.21 -5.51
N GLY A 33 -3.48 -0.75 -4.37
CA GLY A 33 -4.17 -1.61 -3.43
C GLY A 33 -5.48 -2.16 -3.97
N THR A 34 -5.92 -3.25 -3.37
CA THR A 34 -7.19 -3.91 -3.68
C THR A 34 -8.13 -3.85 -2.48
N PRO A 35 -9.44 -4.07 -2.68
CA PRO A 35 -10.37 -4.19 -1.56
C PRO A 35 -9.95 -5.26 -0.54
N GLU A 36 -9.32 -6.33 -1.01
CA GLU A 36 -8.82 -7.41 -0.16
C GLU A 36 -7.73 -6.93 0.79
N ASP A 37 -6.86 -6.03 0.33
CA ASP A 37 -5.83 -5.44 1.19
C ASP A 37 -6.45 -4.70 2.38
N VAL A 38 -7.51 -3.93 2.10
CA VAL A 38 -8.26 -3.23 3.15
C VAL A 38 -9.00 -4.22 4.04
N GLY A 39 -9.59 -5.25 3.45
CA GLY A 39 -10.29 -6.30 4.17
C GLY A 39 -9.41 -7.03 5.17
N GLU A 40 -8.19 -7.34 4.82
CA GLU A 40 -7.24 -8.01 5.73
C GLU A 40 -6.93 -7.12 6.95
N LEU A 41 -6.75 -5.83 6.75
CA LEU A 41 -6.57 -4.90 7.86
C LEU A 41 -7.82 -4.84 8.74
N ALA A 42 -9.00 -4.82 8.12
CA ALA A 42 -10.26 -4.81 8.85
C ALA A 42 -10.44 -6.07 9.70
N ILE A 43 -10.04 -7.22 9.20
CA ILE A 43 -10.06 -8.49 9.95
C ILE A 43 -9.15 -8.39 11.17
N PHE A 44 -7.94 -7.88 11.03
CA PHE A 44 -7.03 -7.68 12.15
C PHE A 44 -7.66 -6.76 13.20
N LEU A 45 -8.21 -5.63 12.78
CA LEU A 45 -8.81 -4.66 13.71
C LEU A 45 -10.08 -5.18 14.38
N ALA A 46 -10.79 -6.10 13.75
CA ALA A 46 -11.98 -6.73 14.31
C ALA A 46 -11.66 -7.92 15.22
N SER A 47 -10.42 -8.35 15.26
CA SER A 47 -10.01 -9.55 16.01
C SER A 47 -9.40 -9.18 17.37
N ASP A 48 -9.27 -10.19 18.22
CA ASP A 48 -8.60 -10.04 19.52
C ASP A 48 -7.11 -9.72 19.37
N ALA A 49 -6.53 -9.99 18.19
CA ALA A 49 -5.13 -9.64 17.92
C ALA A 49 -4.87 -8.15 18.03
N SER A 50 -5.88 -7.32 17.78
CA SER A 50 -5.80 -5.86 17.87
C SER A 50 -6.38 -5.31 19.18
N ARG A 51 -6.55 -6.11 20.19
CA ARG A 51 -7.26 -5.71 21.43
C ARG A 51 -6.67 -4.50 22.14
N TYR A 52 -5.38 -4.23 21.94
CA TYR A 52 -4.67 -3.12 22.55
C TYR A 52 -4.52 -1.92 21.61
N VAL A 53 -5.09 -2.02 20.41
CA VAL A 53 -5.07 -0.97 19.39
C VAL A 53 -6.34 -0.16 19.51
N VAL A 54 -6.26 1.01 20.12
CA VAL A 54 -7.41 1.87 20.42
C VAL A 54 -7.09 3.31 20.05
N GLY A 55 -8.04 3.98 19.42
CA GLY A 55 -7.94 5.40 19.11
C GLY A 55 -6.93 5.73 18.01
N GLN A 56 -6.54 4.77 17.18
CA GLN A 56 -5.57 4.97 16.12
C GLN A 56 -6.23 5.01 14.74
N THR A 57 -5.65 5.79 13.87
CA THR A 57 -5.98 5.76 12.43
C THR A 57 -4.88 4.98 11.71
N TYR A 58 -5.28 3.94 10.99
CA TYR A 58 -4.35 3.15 10.20
C TYR A 58 -4.44 3.55 8.74
N THR A 59 -3.37 4.13 8.24
CA THR A 59 -3.23 4.46 6.82
C THR A 59 -2.77 3.21 6.09
N ILE A 60 -3.49 2.86 5.04
CA ILE A 60 -3.17 1.73 4.18
C ILE A 60 -3.11 2.22 2.73
N ASP A 61 -1.95 2.69 2.32
CA ASP A 61 -1.75 3.41 1.06
C ASP A 61 -0.47 3.00 0.31
N GLY A 62 0.14 1.91 0.71
CA GLY A 62 1.40 1.48 0.10
C GLY A 62 2.57 2.44 0.33
N GLY A 63 2.44 3.36 1.26
CA GLY A 63 3.46 4.35 1.56
C GLY A 63 3.35 5.65 0.76
N GLN A 64 2.28 5.82 0.00
CA GLN A 64 2.12 6.98 -0.89
C GLN A 64 2.22 8.32 -0.14
N MET A 65 1.54 8.44 0.98
CA MET A 65 1.55 9.67 1.78
C MET A 65 2.79 9.82 2.66
N SER A 66 3.57 8.78 2.79
CA SER A 66 4.84 8.81 3.55
C SER A 66 6.04 9.18 2.67
N ASN A 67 5.81 9.37 1.39
CA ASN A 67 6.86 9.68 0.43
C ASN A 67 6.98 11.20 0.25
N MET A 68 8.15 11.73 0.56
CA MET A 68 8.43 13.18 0.47
C MET A 68 9.12 13.58 -0.84
N TYR A 69 9.44 12.61 -1.69
CA TYR A 69 10.18 12.82 -2.93
C TYR A 69 9.36 12.37 -4.13
N GLU A 70 9.93 12.49 -5.33
CA GLU A 70 9.31 11.93 -6.51
C GLU A 70 9.10 10.44 -6.33
N THR A 71 7.85 10.03 -6.48
CA THR A 71 7.43 8.67 -6.12
C THR A 71 8.10 7.61 -6.97
N GLY A 72 8.30 7.88 -8.26
CA GLY A 72 8.94 6.92 -9.14
C GLY A 72 10.33 6.47 -8.70
N SER A 73 11.05 7.32 -7.95
CA SER A 73 12.38 6.98 -7.44
C SER A 73 12.34 5.94 -6.34
N PHE A 74 11.22 5.78 -5.67
CA PHE A 74 11.06 4.86 -4.55
C PHE A 74 10.32 3.58 -4.92
N SER A 75 9.66 3.56 -6.07
CA SER A 75 8.91 2.39 -6.55
C SER A 75 9.82 1.36 -7.21
N GLN A 76 11.00 1.15 -6.64
CA GLN A 76 11.96 0.19 -7.14
C GLN A 76 11.75 -1.19 -6.51
N PRO A 77 12.02 -2.25 -7.25
CA PRO A 77 12.00 -3.59 -6.66
C PRO A 77 12.95 -3.65 -5.46
N ARG A 78 12.45 -4.12 -4.35
CA ARG A 78 13.22 -4.14 -3.11
C ARG A 78 14.21 -5.28 -3.00
N LYS A 79 13.97 -6.33 -3.74
CA LYS A 79 14.69 -7.61 -3.60
C LYS A 79 16.20 -7.50 -3.67
N ASP A 80 16.70 -6.47 -4.34
CA ASP A 80 18.14 -6.29 -4.49
C ASP A 80 18.73 -5.31 -3.47
N LYS A 81 17.90 -4.55 -2.77
CA LYS A 81 18.34 -3.51 -1.84
C LYS A 81 17.95 -3.77 -0.40
N PHE A 82 16.85 -4.45 -0.20
CA PHE A 82 16.36 -4.77 1.15
C PHE A 82 16.54 -6.26 1.38
N GLY A 83 17.11 -6.60 2.49
CA GLY A 83 17.53 -7.94 2.81
C GLY A 83 19.02 -8.11 2.57
N LYS A 84 19.40 -8.71 1.48
CA LYS A 84 20.80 -9.03 1.21
C LYS A 84 21.72 -7.80 1.20
N GLY A 85 22.69 -7.80 2.10
CA GLY A 85 23.71 -6.78 2.17
C GLY A 85 23.28 -5.46 2.77
N TYR A 86 21.99 -5.31 3.12
CA TYR A 86 21.50 -4.10 3.76
C TYR A 86 21.54 -4.21 5.28
N VAL A 87 21.26 -5.37 5.78
CA VAL A 87 21.38 -5.70 7.21
C VAL A 87 22.25 -6.96 7.28
N ASP A 88 23.29 -6.93 8.12
CA ASP A 88 24.21 -8.06 8.26
C ASP A 88 23.43 -9.31 8.67
N GLY A 89 23.65 -10.41 7.98
CA GLY A 89 23.04 -11.69 8.25
C GLY A 89 21.65 -11.90 7.67
N VAL A 90 21.19 -10.98 6.86
CA VAL A 90 19.85 -11.06 6.25
C VAL A 90 19.93 -11.13 4.72
#